data_0900fad434e829b4f09c47575e58b1df
#
_entry.id   0900fad434e829b4f09c47575e58b1df
#
_cell.length_a   1.000
_cell.length_b   1.000
_cell.length_c   1.000
_cell.angle_alpha   90.00
_cell.angle_beta   90.00
_cell.angle_gamma   90.00
#
_symmetry.space_group_name_H-M   'P 1'
#
loop_
_entity.id
_entity.type
_entity.pdbx_description
1 polymer ?
#
loop_
_entity_poly.entity_id
_entity_poly.type
_entity_poly.pdbx_seq_one_letter_code
_entity_poly.pdbx_strand_id
1 'polypeptide(L)'
;MSKTGPGKLALGPTRPMETSVDYTAKLDDAIQKLHDEGRYRTFIDIERRKGNFPHAVWTRPDGSEQDITVWCGNDYLGMGQHPVVLEAMHEAIKSTGAGSGGTRNISGTTVYHKRLEAELADLHGKEASLLFTSAYIANDATLSTLPKLFPGLIIYSDALNHASMIEGVRRNGGSKRIFRHNDVAHLRELLEADDPEAPKLIAFESIYSMDGDFGPIEEICDLAEEFGALTYIDEVHAVGMYGPRGGGVTERDRLAHRIDIINGTLAKAYGVMGGYIAANAKMCDAIRSYAPGFIFTTSLPPAVAAGAAASVAYLKTAPELRERHQTQASILKLRLKGMGLPIIDHGSHIVPVIVGNPVHTKKLSDMLLENFGIYVQPINFPTVPRGTERLRFTPSPVHGPDEMNRLVQAMDELWSHCALNRAELAG
;
A
#
# COMPACT_ATOMS: atom_id res chain seq x y z
N MET A 1 28.81 -30.50 30.56
CA MET A 1 28.25 -29.15 30.41
C MET A 1 26.79 -29.28 30.06
N SER A 2 25.93 -29.01 31.03
CA SER A 2 24.49 -29.23 30.99
C SER A 2 23.83 -28.12 30.17
N LYS A 3 23.04 -28.47 29.13
CA LYS A 3 22.21 -27.55 28.36
C LYS A 3 20.90 -27.32 29.15
N THR A 4 20.79 -26.18 29.83
CA THR A 4 19.53 -25.70 30.37
C THR A 4 18.74 -25.03 29.24
N GLY A 5 17.63 -25.65 28.82
CA GLY A 5 16.67 -25.07 27.88
C GLY A 5 15.95 -23.85 28.50
N PRO A 6 15.37 -22.96 27.66
CA PRO A 6 14.68 -21.76 28.13
C PRO A 6 13.46 -22.16 28.98
N GLY A 7 13.47 -21.72 30.23
CA GLY A 7 12.35 -21.92 31.16
C GLY A 7 11.08 -21.27 30.63
N LYS A 8 9.98 -22.04 30.60
CA LYS A 8 8.64 -21.50 30.38
C LYS A 8 8.36 -20.45 31.46
N LEU A 9 8.20 -19.20 31.05
CA LEU A 9 7.63 -18.17 31.93
C LEU A 9 6.22 -18.63 32.30
N ALA A 10 6.04 -18.99 33.57
CA ALA A 10 4.73 -19.23 34.13
C ALA A 10 4.00 -17.89 34.16
N LEU A 11 2.98 -17.76 33.31
CA LEU A 11 2.02 -16.68 33.40
C LEU A 11 1.35 -16.78 34.77
N GLY A 12 1.56 -15.78 35.62
CA GLY A 12 0.92 -15.69 36.93
C GLY A 12 -0.61 -15.73 36.77
N PRO A 13 -1.35 -16.04 37.86
CA PRO A 13 -2.79 -16.18 37.81
C PRO A 13 -3.43 -14.89 37.31
N THR A 14 -4.18 -15.00 36.22
CA THR A 14 -5.03 -13.93 35.71
C THR A 14 -6.01 -13.53 36.81
N ARG A 15 -6.06 -12.23 37.09
CA ARG A 15 -6.95 -11.63 38.11
C ARG A 15 -8.40 -12.03 37.76
N PRO A 16 -9.18 -12.60 38.68
CA PRO A 16 -10.58 -12.83 38.43
C PRO A 16 -11.28 -11.49 38.24
N MET A 17 -11.86 -11.26 37.08
CA MET A 17 -12.70 -10.08 36.85
C MET A 17 -14.09 -10.39 37.42
N GLU A 18 -14.38 -9.88 38.62
CA GLU A 18 -15.76 -9.76 39.15
C GLU A 18 -16.51 -8.65 38.39
N THR A 19 -16.71 -8.81 37.08
CA THR A 19 -17.53 -7.90 36.27
C THR A 19 -18.71 -8.68 35.69
N SER A 20 -19.90 -8.08 35.70
CA SER A 20 -21.12 -8.65 35.09
C SER A 20 -20.99 -8.83 33.56
N VAL A 21 -19.87 -8.44 32.97
CA VAL A 21 -19.59 -8.51 31.53
C VAL A 21 -18.47 -9.53 31.28
N ASP A 22 -18.80 -10.62 30.58
CA ASP A 22 -17.82 -11.58 30.08
C ASP A 22 -17.17 -11.05 28.81
N TYR A 23 -15.99 -10.43 28.95
CA TYR A 23 -15.23 -9.90 27.81
C TYR A 23 -14.67 -11.00 26.92
N THR A 24 -14.35 -12.20 27.47
CA THR A 24 -13.82 -13.31 26.69
C THR A 24 -14.89 -13.84 25.75
N ALA A 25 -16.09 -14.10 26.24
CA ALA A 25 -17.22 -14.53 25.40
C ALA A 25 -17.51 -13.51 24.27
N LYS A 26 -17.47 -12.19 24.57
CA LYS A 26 -17.65 -11.16 23.53
C LYS A 26 -16.55 -11.17 22.46
N LEU A 27 -15.30 -11.46 22.83
CA LEU A 27 -14.19 -11.59 21.87
C LEU A 27 -14.35 -12.86 21.02
N ASP A 28 -14.75 -13.98 21.65
CA ASP A 28 -15.01 -15.23 20.94
C ASP A 28 -16.15 -15.07 19.93
N ASP A 29 -17.26 -14.44 20.33
CA ASP A 29 -18.38 -14.12 19.43
C ASP A 29 -17.91 -13.25 18.24
N ALA A 30 -17.10 -12.24 18.50
CA ALA A 30 -16.60 -11.35 17.46
C ALA A 30 -15.67 -12.08 16.47
N ILE A 31 -14.81 -12.99 16.96
CA ILE A 31 -13.93 -13.81 16.12
C ILE A 31 -14.77 -14.83 15.34
N GLN A 32 -15.70 -15.50 15.99
CA GLN A 32 -16.59 -16.49 15.34
C GLN A 32 -17.37 -15.85 14.19
N LYS A 33 -17.89 -14.64 14.39
CA LYS A 33 -18.57 -13.88 13.34
C LYS A 33 -17.67 -13.66 12.10
N LEU A 34 -16.37 -13.41 12.29
CA LEU A 34 -15.44 -13.29 11.15
C LEU A 34 -15.26 -14.62 10.41
N HIS A 35 -15.25 -15.74 11.13
CA HIS A 35 -15.20 -17.07 10.51
C HIS A 35 -16.49 -17.37 9.72
N ASP A 36 -17.66 -17.12 10.30
CA ASP A 36 -18.96 -17.36 9.67
C ASP A 36 -19.15 -16.52 8.40
N GLU A 37 -18.62 -15.29 8.41
CA GLU A 37 -18.67 -14.39 7.25
C GLU A 37 -17.55 -14.65 6.22
N GLY A 38 -16.65 -15.61 6.43
CA GLY A 38 -15.49 -15.87 5.56
C GLY A 38 -14.48 -14.72 5.54
N ARG A 39 -14.44 -13.89 6.56
CA ARG A 39 -13.59 -12.68 6.67
C ARG A 39 -12.37 -12.86 7.58
N TYR A 40 -12.30 -14.00 8.26
CA TYR A 40 -11.16 -14.26 9.14
C TYR A 40 -9.86 -14.34 8.33
N ARG A 41 -8.87 -13.56 8.75
CA ARG A 41 -7.57 -13.50 8.07
C ARG A 41 -6.59 -14.44 8.73
N THR A 42 -6.02 -15.33 7.93
CA THR A 42 -4.93 -16.22 8.36
C THR A 42 -3.60 -15.54 8.06
N PHE A 43 -2.74 -15.44 9.08
CA PHE A 43 -1.37 -14.94 8.94
C PHE A 43 -0.44 -16.14 8.87
N ILE A 44 0.18 -16.36 7.71
CA ILE A 44 1.13 -17.45 7.53
C ILE A 44 2.55 -16.99 7.85
N ASP A 45 3.35 -17.91 8.38
CA ASP A 45 4.76 -17.67 8.71
C ASP A 45 5.62 -17.99 7.48
N ILE A 46 6.25 -16.96 6.90
CA ILE A 46 7.09 -17.10 5.70
C ILE A 46 8.50 -16.58 5.92
N GLU A 47 9.49 -17.37 5.51
CA GLU A 47 10.89 -16.95 5.41
C GLU A 47 11.22 -16.55 3.97
N ARG A 48 11.49 -15.27 3.75
CA ARG A 48 12.01 -14.76 2.48
C ARG A 48 13.53 -14.79 2.48
N ARG A 49 14.14 -15.63 1.64
CA ARG A 49 15.59 -15.77 1.55
C ARG A 49 16.15 -14.82 0.50
N LYS A 50 17.19 -14.07 0.88
CA LYS A 50 17.90 -13.15 -0.02
C LYS A 50 18.33 -13.89 -1.29
N GLY A 51 18.06 -13.28 -2.46
CA GLY A 51 18.43 -13.82 -3.77
C GLY A 51 17.49 -14.89 -4.31
N ASN A 52 16.40 -15.21 -3.58
CA ASN A 52 15.42 -16.22 -4.01
C ASN A 52 14.01 -15.63 -4.25
N PHE A 53 13.87 -14.31 -4.25
CA PHE A 53 12.58 -13.66 -4.57
C PHE A 53 12.17 -13.99 -6.03
N PRO A 54 10.91 -14.36 -6.32
CA PRO A 54 9.71 -14.28 -5.48
C PRO A 54 9.42 -15.51 -4.60
N HIS A 55 10.35 -16.44 -4.46
CA HIS A 55 10.19 -17.64 -3.64
C HIS A 55 10.39 -17.34 -2.16
N ALA A 56 9.71 -18.11 -1.32
CA ALA A 56 9.82 -18.08 0.13
C ALA A 56 9.58 -19.49 0.67
N VAL A 57 9.87 -19.71 1.95
CA VAL A 57 9.53 -20.93 2.67
C VAL A 57 8.37 -20.62 3.60
N TRP A 58 7.30 -21.40 3.52
CA TRP A 58 6.18 -21.36 4.44
C TRP A 58 6.36 -22.42 5.53
N THR A 59 6.38 -21.99 6.78
CA THR A 59 6.31 -22.90 7.93
C THR A 59 4.86 -23.15 8.25
N ARG A 60 4.43 -24.40 8.09
CA ARG A 60 3.05 -24.83 8.36
C ARG A 60 2.79 -24.91 9.88
N PRO A 61 1.51 -24.92 10.30
CA PRO A 61 1.17 -25.03 11.72
C PRO A 61 1.69 -26.31 12.42
N ASP A 62 1.94 -27.38 11.65
CA ASP A 62 2.56 -28.62 12.15
C ASP A 62 4.08 -28.58 12.23
N GLY A 63 4.69 -27.46 11.84
CA GLY A 63 6.14 -27.27 11.82
C GLY A 63 6.84 -27.78 10.55
N SER A 64 6.13 -28.35 9.59
CA SER A 64 6.69 -28.71 8.29
C SER A 64 6.90 -27.47 7.41
N GLU A 65 7.86 -27.54 6.50
CA GLU A 65 8.20 -26.46 5.57
C GLU A 65 7.75 -26.79 4.15
N GLN A 66 7.34 -25.76 3.42
CA GLN A 66 7.01 -25.83 2.01
C GLN A 66 7.57 -24.64 1.25
N ASP A 67 8.21 -24.89 0.11
CA ASP A 67 8.58 -23.83 -0.83
C ASP A 67 7.32 -23.26 -1.50
N ILE A 68 7.24 -21.94 -1.52
CA ILE A 68 6.11 -21.21 -2.11
C ILE A 68 6.59 -20.09 -3.02
N THR A 69 5.73 -19.68 -3.95
CA THR A 69 5.92 -18.48 -4.78
C THR A 69 4.93 -17.41 -4.34
N VAL A 70 5.42 -16.23 -3.97
CA VAL A 70 4.60 -15.11 -3.45
C VAL A 70 4.08 -14.27 -4.62
N TRP A 71 2.74 -14.23 -4.80
CA TRP A 71 2.04 -13.50 -5.86
C TRP A 71 1.24 -12.29 -5.38
N CYS A 72 1.26 -12.00 -4.09
CA CYS A 72 0.55 -10.87 -3.48
C CYS A 72 1.50 -9.90 -2.73
N GLY A 73 2.80 -9.98 -3.00
CA GLY A 73 3.78 -9.13 -2.37
C GLY A 73 3.65 -7.66 -2.80
N ASN A 74 4.01 -6.75 -1.89
CA ASN A 74 4.05 -5.32 -2.21
C ASN A 74 5.44 -4.84 -2.64
N ASP A 75 6.48 -5.66 -2.54
CA ASP A 75 7.80 -5.36 -3.11
C ASP A 75 7.75 -5.55 -4.63
N TYR A 76 7.07 -4.63 -5.31
CA TYR A 76 6.70 -4.73 -6.72
C TYR A 76 7.89 -4.89 -7.67
N LEU A 77 9.05 -4.33 -7.31
CA LEU A 77 10.25 -4.35 -8.14
C LEU A 77 11.37 -5.26 -7.59
N GLY A 78 11.15 -5.89 -6.42
CA GLY A 78 12.15 -6.74 -5.76
C GLY A 78 13.29 -5.95 -5.11
N MET A 79 13.09 -4.65 -4.86
CA MET A 79 14.12 -3.78 -4.30
C MET A 79 14.51 -4.13 -2.86
N GLY A 80 13.64 -4.80 -2.10
CA GLY A 80 13.93 -5.23 -0.73
C GLY A 80 15.09 -6.21 -0.62
N GLN A 81 15.51 -6.84 -1.73
CA GLN A 81 16.67 -7.73 -1.78
C GLN A 81 17.79 -7.22 -2.71
N HIS A 82 17.61 -6.01 -3.28
CA HIS A 82 18.55 -5.46 -4.23
C HIS A 82 19.89 -5.08 -3.56
N PRO A 83 21.06 -5.43 -4.16
CA PRO A 83 22.37 -5.15 -3.55
C PRO A 83 22.58 -3.70 -3.13
N VAL A 84 22.17 -2.74 -3.97
CA VAL A 84 22.28 -1.29 -3.70
C VAL A 84 21.58 -0.90 -2.38
N VAL A 85 20.40 -1.46 -2.12
CA VAL A 85 19.64 -1.20 -0.89
C VAL A 85 20.32 -1.84 0.32
N LEU A 86 20.70 -3.11 0.19
CA LEU A 86 21.32 -3.86 1.28
C LEU A 86 22.68 -3.28 1.69
N GLU A 87 23.50 -2.88 0.73
CA GLU A 87 24.81 -2.24 0.99
C GLU A 87 24.64 -0.91 1.72
N ALA A 88 23.73 -0.05 1.26
CA ALA A 88 23.44 1.21 1.93
C ALA A 88 22.97 1.03 3.37
N MET A 89 22.12 0.01 3.62
CA MET A 89 21.67 -0.34 4.97
C MET A 89 22.81 -0.84 5.84
N HIS A 90 23.66 -1.73 5.33
CA HIS A 90 24.81 -2.28 6.07
C HIS A 90 25.79 -1.16 6.46
N GLU A 91 26.11 -0.26 5.55
CA GLU A 91 27.03 0.84 5.85
C GLU A 91 26.43 1.81 6.89
N ALA A 92 25.12 2.09 6.82
CA ALA A 92 24.46 2.91 7.83
C ALA A 92 24.47 2.23 9.21
N ILE A 93 24.22 0.92 9.29
CA ILE A 93 24.29 0.16 10.56
C ILE A 93 25.70 0.22 11.14
N LYS A 94 26.73 0.01 10.33
CA LYS A 94 28.14 0.07 10.80
C LYS A 94 28.51 1.46 11.34
N SER A 95 27.99 2.53 10.72
CA SER A 95 28.37 3.90 11.07
C SER A 95 27.55 4.53 12.19
N THR A 96 26.26 4.14 12.33
CA THR A 96 25.33 4.83 13.26
C THR A 96 24.58 3.89 14.19
N GLY A 97 24.76 2.57 14.05
CA GLY A 97 24.01 1.57 14.81
C GLY A 97 22.58 1.36 14.28
N ALA A 98 21.78 0.61 15.03
CA ALA A 98 20.47 0.12 14.58
C ALA A 98 19.30 1.09 14.87
N GLY A 99 19.41 1.89 15.90
CA GLY A 99 18.29 2.67 16.47
C GLY A 99 18.16 4.06 15.87
N SER A 100 16.93 4.59 15.90
CA SER A 100 16.63 5.96 15.45
C SER A 100 16.97 7.05 16.47
N GLY A 101 17.14 6.71 17.75
CA GLY A 101 17.48 7.64 18.83
C GLY A 101 16.30 8.43 19.39
N GLY A 102 15.12 8.41 18.75
CA GLY A 102 13.92 9.10 19.24
C GLY A 102 13.00 9.58 18.12
N THR A 103 12.12 10.52 18.47
CA THR A 103 11.30 11.24 17.48
C THR A 103 12.17 12.22 16.68
N ARG A 104 11.67 12.70 15.55
CA ARG A 104 12.43 13.58 14.64
C ARG A 104 13.01 14.82 15.33
N ASN A 105 12.29 15.40 16.29
CA ASN A 105 12.73 16.60 17.02
C ASN A 105 13.55 16.28 18.29
N ILE A 106 13.52 15.03 18.77
CA ILE A 106 14.31 14.57 19.95
C ILE A 106 15.45 13.67 19.48
N SER A 107 16.43 14.19 18.77
CA SER A 107 17.60 13.47 18.23
C SER A 107 17.35 12.43 17.12
N GLY A 108 16.12 12.16 16.72
CA GLY A 108 15.80 11.19 15.67
C GLY A 108 15.96 11.70 14.23
N THR A 109 16.37 12.96 14.00
CA THR A 109 16.71 13.47 12.68
C THR A 109 18.19 13.25 12.39
N THR A 110 18.50 12.47 11.36
CA THR A 110 19.86 12.15 10.94
C THR A 110 20.13 12.65 9.51
N VAL A 111 21.39 12.61 9.10
CA VAL A 111 21.80 12.92 7.72
C VAL A 111 21.09 12.05 6.68
N TYR A 112 20.77 10.80 7.02
CA TYR A 112 20.07 9.86 6.14
C TYR A 112 18.62 10.29 5.88
N HIS A 113 17.92 10.79 6.91
CA HIS A 113 16.59 11.37 6.74
C HIS A 113 16.61 12.58 5.80
N LYS A 114 17.58 13.49 5.98
CA LYS A 114 17.69 14.69 5.15
C LYS A 114 18.04 14.36 3.69
N ARG A 115 18.91 13.36 3.48
CA ARG A 115 19.24 12.89 2.12
C ARG A 115 18.00 12.28 1.45
N LEU A 116 17.27 11.41 2.15
CA LEU A 116 16.06 10.81 1.61
C LEU A 116 14.98 11.85 1.31
N GLU A 117 14.75 12.80 2.22
CA GLU A 117 13.82 13.90 1.99
C GLU A 117 14.22 14.72 0.74
N ALA A 118 15.50 15.00 0.54
CA ALA A 118 15.99 15.70 -0.66
C ALA A 118 15.78 14.87 -1.94
N GLU A 119 16.07 13.55 -1.91
CA GLU A 119 15.86 12.65 -3.06
C GLU A 119 14.38 12.57 -3.49
N LEU A 120 13.47 12.56 -2.52
CA LEU A 120 12.03 12.50 -2.77
C LEU A 120 11.48 13.84 -3.28
N ALA A 121 11.95 14.96 -2.73
CA ALA A 121 11.60 16.29 -3.22
C ALA A 121 12.04 16.47 -4.69
N ASP A 122 13.27 16.07 -5.01
CA ASP A 122 13.79 16.07 -6.38
C ASP A 122 13.01 15.14 -7.32
N LEU A 123 12.65 13.94 -6.87
CA LEU A 123 11.86 13.00 -7.65
C LEU A 123 10.54 13.61 -8.15
N HIS A 124 9.84 14.30 -7.26
CA HIS A 124 8.54 14.91 -7.54
C HIS A 124 8.59 16.35 -8.04
N GLY A 125 9.80 16.94 -8.16
CA GLY A 125 9.95 18.34 -8.52
C GLY A 125 9.31 19.31 -7.52
N LYS A 126 9.32 18.94 -6.22
CA LYS A 126 8.77 19.73 -5.12
C LYS A 126 9.89 20.41 -4.32
N GLU A 127 9.55 21.49 -3.61
CA GLU A 127 10.53 22.23 -2.78
C GLU A 127 11.02 21.42 -1.58
N ALA A 128 10.17 20.55 -1.03
CA ALA A 128 10.48 19.76 0.14
C ALA A 128 9.71 18.42 0.15
N SER A 129 10.21 17.50 0.97
CA SER A 129 9.45 16.33 1.40
C SER A 129 9.58 16.10 2.90
N LEU A 130 8.65 15.33 3.47
CA LEU A 130 8.61 15.01 4.89
C LEU A 130 8.37 13.51 5.07
N LEU A 131 9.26 12.84 5.82
CA LEU A 131 9.22 11.39 6.05
C LEU A 131 8.34 11.03 7.22
N PHE A 132 7.59 9.94 7.07
CA PHE A 132 6.78 9.27 8.10
C PHE A 132 7.15 7.80 8.22
N THR A 133 6.72 7.15 9.29
CA THR A 133 6.96 5.71 9.51
C THR A 133 6.23 4.81 8.50
N SER A 134 5.17 5.30 7.90
CA SER A 134 4.45 4.65 6.79
C SER A 134 3.63 5.68 6.00
N ALA A 135 3.21 5.31 4.78
CA ALA A 135 2.26 6.12 4.01
C ALA A 135 0.88 6.22 4.69
N TYR A 136 0.51 5.19 5.46
CA TYR A 136 -0.70 5.25 6.30
C TYR A 136 -0.64 6.44 7.25
N ILE A 137 0.46 6.57 8.00
CA ILE A 137 0.68 7.68 8.93
C ILE A 137 0.84 9.02 8.19
N ALA A 138 1.45 9.02 7.01
CA ALA A 138 1.57 10.23 6.20
C ALA A 138 0.19 10.77 5.78
N ASN A 139 -0.71 9.90 5.29
CA ASN A 139 -2.09 10.25 4.97
C ASN A 139 -2.85 10.73 6.21
N ASP A 140 -2.88 9.91 7.26
CA ASP A 140 -3.62 10.21 8.48
C ASP A 140 -3.16 11.51 9.15
N ALA A 141 -1.84 11.68 9.32
CA ALA A 141 -1.27 12.86 9.97
C ALA A 141 -1.48 14.13 9.14
N THR A 142 -1.31 14.06 7.81
CA THR A 142 -1.47 15.22 6.94
C THR A 142 -2.93 15.65 6.85
N LEU A 143 -3.83 14.74 6.46
CA LEU A 143 -5.25 15.05 6.26
C LEU A 143 -5.95 15.47 7.56
N SER A 144 -5.56 14.92 8.71
CA SER A 144 -6.10 15.35 10.00
C SER A 144 -5.53 16.67 10.51
N THR A 145 -4.41 17.13 9.97
CA THR A 145 -3.77 18.39 10.41
C THR A 145 -4.22 19.58 9.56
N LEU A 146 -4.44 19.40 8.26
CA LEU A 146 -4.80 20.49 7.35
C LEU A 146 -5.99 21.34 7.81
N PRO A 147 -7.12 20.79 8.34
CA PRO A 147 -8.22 21.62 8.83
C PRO A 147 -7.88 22.46 10.07
N LYS A 148 -6.82 22.14 10.79
CA LYS A 148 -6.31 23.00 11.89
C LYS A 148 -5.52 24.18 11.34
N LEU A 149 -4.85 23.98 10.20
CA LEU A 149 -4.07 25.03 9.53
C LEU A 149 -4.96 25.94 8.67
N PHE A 150 -6.06 25.40 8.13
CA PHE A 150 -7.03 26.10 7.30
C PHE A 150 -8.43 25.99 7.93
N PRO A 151 -8.77 26.88 8.89
CA PRO A 151 -10.11 26.86 9.52
C PRO A 151 -11.23 26.94 8.48
N GLY A 152 -12.20 26.04 8.58
CA GLY A 152 -13.32 25.95 7.61
C GLY A 152 -13.01 25.09 6.38
N LEU A 153 -11.84 24.44 6.31
CA LEU A 153 -11.46 23.57 5.20
C LEU A 153 -12.51 22.47 4.95
N ILE A 154 -12.97 22.39 3.70
CA ILE A 154 -13.83 21.31 3.21
C ILE A 154 -12.97 20.33 2.42
N ILE A 155 -12.97 19.05 2.82
CA ILE A 155 -12.23 17.99 2.14
C ILE A 155 -13.19 17.20 1.24
N TYR A 156 -12.96 17.23 -0.06
CA TYR A 156 -13.65 16.43 -1.06
C TYR A 156 -12.85 15.14 -1.27
N SER A 157 -13.41 14.01 -0.86
CA SER A 157 -12.72 12.72 -0.87
C SER A 157 -13.39 11.75 -1.82
N ASP A 158 -12.62 11.07 -2.66
CA ASP A 158 -13.13 9.97 -3.47
C ASP A 158 -13.69 8.84 -2.60
N ALA A 159 -14.79 8.23 -3.04
CA ALA A 159 -15.51 7.20 -2.28
C ALA A 159 -14.68 5.92 -2.07
N LEU A 160 -13.69 5.64 -2.92
CA LEU A 160 -12.82 4.47 -2.83
C LEU A 160 -11.40 4.78 -2.32
N ASN A 161 -11.18 5.98 -1.78
CA ASN A 161 -9.91 6.31 -1.15
C ASN A 161 -9.50 5.28 -0.08
N HIS A 162 -8.22 5.06 0.05
CA HIS A 162 -7.63 4.14 1.03
C HIS A 162 -8.05 4.48 2.47
N ALA A 163 -8.19 3.47 3.31
CA ALA A 163 -8.60 3.61 4.71
C ALA A 163 -7.80 4.67 5.49
N SER A 164 -6.51 4.84 5.22
CA SER A 164 -5.67 5.85 5.87
C SER A 164 -6.10 7.28 5.53
N MET A 165 -6.54 7.53 4.30
CA MET A 165 -7.09 8.82 3.90
C MET A 165 -8.45 9.06 4.58
N ILE A 166 -9.31 8.04 4.58
CA ILE A 166 -10.62 8.09 5.24
C ILE A 166 -10.47 8.40 6.73
N GLU A 167 -9.56 7.73 7.43
CA GLU A 167 -9.30 7.97 8.85
C GLU A 167 -8.72 9.37 9.11
N GLY A 168 -7.78 9.83 8.27
CA GLY A 168 -7.25 11.19 8.36
C GLY A 168 -8.33 12.25 8.20
N VAL A 169 -9.24 12.07 7.23
CA VAL A 169 -10.38 12.97 6.99
C VAL A 169 -11.40 12.93 8.15
N ARG A 170 -11.60 11.77 8.78
CA ARG A 170 -12.56 11.61 9.89
C ARG A 170 -12.06 12.17 11.21
N ARG A 171 -10.75 12.07 11.48
CA ARG A 171 -10.17 12.28 12.81
C ARG A 171 -10.36 13.68 13.38
N ASN A 172 -10.47 14.70 12.58
CA ASN A 172 -10.56 16.08 13.06
C ASN A 172 -11.99 16.64 13.13
N GLY A 173 -13.00 15.88 12.69
CA GLY A 173 -14.40 16.34 12.66
C GLY A 173 -14.69 17.46 11.68
N GLY A 174 -13.76 17.81 10.77
CA GLY A 174 -13.93 18.84 9.75
C GLY A 174 -15.00 18.53 8.71
N SER A 175 -15.36 19.53 7.92
CA SER A 175 -16.31 19.39 6.83
C SER A 175 -15.74 18.47 5.74
N LYS A 176 -16.54 17.51 5.29
CA LYS A 176 -16.15 16.60 4.20
C LYS A 176 -17.29 16.38 3.24
N ARG A 177 -16.94 16.13 1.98
CA ARG A 177 -17.83 15.69 0.91
C ARG A 177 -17.25 14.43 0.31
N ILE A 178 -18.06 13.43 0.11
CA ILE A 178 -17.62 12.17 -0.55
C ILE A 178 -18.20 12.19 -1.95
N PHE A 179 -17.33 12.28 -2.96
CA PHE A 179 -17.80 12.17 -4.34
C PHE A 179 -17.74 10.72 -4.83
N ARG A 180 -18.62 10.39 -5.78
CA ARG A 180 -18.65 9.07 -6.40
C ARG A 180 -17.30 8.80 -7.06
N HIS A 181 -16.85 7.56 -6.96
CA HIS A 181 -15.55 7.15 -7.44
C HIS A 181 -15.30 7.58 -8.89
N ASN A 182 -14.19 8.30 -9.09
CA ASN A 182 -13.74 8.87 -10.37
C ASN A 182 -14.81 9.72 -11.13
N ASP A 183 -15.86 10.16 -10.43
CA ASP A 183 -16.95 10.95 -11.02
C ASP A 183 -16.67 12.45 -10.89
N VAL A 184 -16.01 13.00 -11.91
CA VAL A 184 -15.65 14.42 -11.99
C VAL A 184 -16.88 15.33 -12.03
N ALA A 185 -17.99 14.88 -12.65
CA ALA A 185 -19.23 15.65 -12.70
C ALA A 185 -19.85 15.80 -11.31
N HIS A 186 -19.91 14.70 -10.54
CA HIS A 186 -20.38 14.76 -9.16
C HIS A 186 -19.45 15.58 -8.24
N LEU A 187 -18.13 15.53 -8.46
CA LEU A 187 -17.18 16.37 -7.74
C LEU A 187 -17.48 17.86 -8.01
N ARG A 188 -17.74 18.23 -9.27
CA ARG A 188 -18.15 19.59 -9.65
C ARG A 188 -19.43 20.03 -8.93
N GLU A 189 -20.49 19.20 -8.97
CA GLU A 189 -21.75 19.48 -8.26
C GLU A 189 -21.53 19.80 -6.77
N LEU A 190 -20.64 19.05 -6.11
CA LEU A 190 -20.32 19.26 -4.70
C LEU A 190 -19.52 20.55 -4.47
N LEU A 191 -18.60 20.90 -5.37
CA LEU A 191 -17.81 22.13 -5.30
C LEU A 191 -18.67 23.37 -5.50
N GLU A 192 -19.63 23.32 -6.44
CA GLU A 192 -20.60 24.39 -6.73
C GLU A 192 -21.60 24.62 -5.60
N ALA A 193 -21.91 23.57 -4.82
CA ALA A 193 -22.89 23.65 -3.73
C ALA A 193 -22.32 24.29 -2.43
N ASP A 194 -21.00 24.33 -2.27
CA ASP A 194 -20.36 24.87 -1.08
C ASP A 194 -19.95 26.34 -1.27
N ASP A 195 -19.71 27.03 -0.14
CA ASP A 195 -19.28 28.43 -0.12
C ASP A 195 -18.02 28.63 -1.00
N PRO A 196 -18.05 29.53 -2.01
CA PRO A 196 -16.89 29.78 -2.85
C PRO A 196 -15.65 30.27 -2.08
N GLU A 197 -15.86 31.01 -0.97
CA GLU A 197 -14.76 31.55 -0.14
C GLU A 197 -14.19 30.50 0.86
N ALA A 198 -14.84 29.36 1.05
CA ALA A 198 -14.33 28.33 1.93
C ALA A 198 -13.06 27.71 1.36
N PRO A 199 -12.01 27.49 2.19
CA PRO A 199 -10.85 26.72 1.74
C PRO A 199 -11.25 25.28 1.40
N LYS A 200 -10.71 24.75 0.31
CA LYS A 200 -11.09 23.47 -0.27
C LYS A 200 -9.85 22.59 -0.49
N LEU A 201 -10.02 21.28 -0.31
CA LEU A 201 -9.00 20.26 -0.65
C LEU A 201 -9.68 19.10 -1.36
N ILE A 202 -9.15 18.69 -2.51
CA ILE A 202 -9.59 17.47 -3.21
C ILE A 202 -8.56 16.36 -2.95
N ALA A 203 -9.02 15.24 -2.36
CA ALA A 203 -8.18 14.11 -1.98
C ALA A 203 -8.58 12.85 -2.76
N PHE A 204 -7.64 12.26 -3.48
CA PHE A 204 -7.85 11.13 -4.38
C PHE A 204 -6.58 10.30 -4.59
N GLU A 205 -6.69 9.14 -5.23
CA GLU A 205 -5.55 8.27 -5.55
C GLU A 205 -5.21 8.31 -7.05
N SER A 206 -3.95 8.12 -7.39
CA SER A 206 -3.54 7.99 -8.79
C SER A 206 -3.84 6.61 -9.36
N ILE A 207 -3.68 5.57 -8.53
CA ILE A 207 -4.05 4.18 -8.84
C ILE A 207 -4.75 3.59 -7.61
N TYR A 208 -5.98 3.17 -7.77
CA TYR A 208 -6.76 2.53 -6.72
C TYR A 208 -6.37 1.08 -6.54
N SER A 209 -6.05 0.72 -5.30
CA SER A 209 -5.32 -0.51 -4.97
C SER A 209 -6.06 -1.81 -5.28
N MET A 210 -7.39 -1.79 -5.33
CA MET A 210 -8.21 -3.01 -5.44
C MET A 210 -8.67 -3.30 -6.86
N ASP A 211 -8.97 -2.27 -7.63
CA ASP A 211 -9.46 -2.37 -9.01
C ASP A 211 -8.35 -2.10 -10.03
N GLY A 212 -7.33 -1.33 -9.64
CA GLY A 212 -6.19 -0.98 -10.48
C GLY A 212 -6.52 0.08 -11.53
N ASP A 213 -7.57 0.83 -11.33
CA ASP A 213 -7.95 1.95 -12.20
C ASP A 213 -7.19 3.23 -11.84
N PHE A 214 -7.13 4.13 -12.80
CA PHE A 214 -6.46 5.42 -12.65
C PHE A 214 -7.46 6.50 -12.26
N GLY A 215 -7.04 7.37 -11.35
CA GLY A 215 -7.78 8.60 -11.05
C GLY A 215 -7.75 9.58 -12.24
N PRO A 216 -8.82 10.35 -12.48
CA PRO A 216 -8.89 11.39 -13.53
C PRO A 216 -8.13 12.65 -13.09
N ILE A 217 -6.77 12.56 -13.08
CA ILE A 217 -5.90 13.55 -12.44
C ILE A 217 -6.01 14.92 -13.13
N GLU A 218 -6.03 14.96 -14.47
CA GLU A 218 -6.07 16.20 -15.23
C GLU A 218 -7.37 16.95 -14.96
N GLU A 219 -8.49 16.26 -15.05
CA GLU A 219 -9.83 16.82 -14.82
C GLU A 219 -10.03 17.29 -13.38
N ILE A 220 -9.46 16.56 -12.40
CA ILE A 220 -9.48 17.00 -10.99
C ILE A 220 -8.62 18.25 -10.79
N CYS A 221 -7.45 18.35 -11.44
CA CYS A 221 -6.63 19.54 -11.41
C CYS A 221 -7.35 20.75 -12.05
N ASP A 222 -8.08 20.54 -13.14
CA ASP A 222 -8.89 21.61 -13.78
C ASP A 222 -9.94 22.14 -12.82
N LEU A 223 -10.66 21.26 -12.12
CA LEU A 223 -11.62 21.65 -11.09
C LEU A 223 -10.94 22.34 -9.90
N ALA A 224 -9.79 21.84 -9.47
CA ALA A 224 -9.06 22.46 -8.36
C ALA A 224 -8.65 23.90 -8.69
N GLU A 225 -8.17 24.16 -9.89
CA GLU A 225 -7.82 25.51 -10.37
C GLU A 225 -9.06 26.40 -10.49
N GLU A 226 -10.16 25.88 -11.06
CA GLU A 226 -11.43 26.63 -11.22
C GLU A 226 -12.04 27.06 -9.87
N PHE A 227 -12.01 26.18 -8.87
CA PHE A 227 -12.65 26.41 -7.56
C PHE A 227 -11.66 26.84 -6.46
N GLY A 228 -10.40 27.10 -6.78
CA GLY A 228 -9.38 27.50 -5.82
C GLY A 228 -9.11 26.44 -4.74
N ALA A 229 -9.21 25.17 -5.09
CA ALA A 229 -8.98 24.06 -4.17
C ALA A 229 -7.51 23.58 -4.20
N LEU A 230 -7.00 23.13 -3.04
CA LEU A 230 -5.75 22.37 -2.98
C LEU A 230 -5.98 20.95 -3.48
N THR A 231 -4.94 20.33 -4.01
CA THR A 231 -4.91 18.94 -4.47
C THR A 231 -4.05 18.07 -3.57
N TYR A 232 -4.59 16.92 -3.14
CA TYR A 232 -3.89 15.88 -2.41
C TYR A 232 -4.00 14.55 -3.15
N ILE A 233 -2.90 14.03 -3.66
CA ILE A 233 -2.89 12.75 -4.37
C ILE A 233 -2.10 11.68 -3.61
N ASP A 234 -2.67 10.47 -3.53
CA ASP A 234 -1.96 9.29 -3.06
C ASP A 234 -1.37 8.52 -4.25
N GLU A 235 -0.05 8.53 -4.36
CA GLU A 235 0.73 7.82 -5.40
C GLU A 235 1.33 6.49 -4.88
N VAL A 236 0.86 5.98 -3.77
CA VAL A 236 1.42 4.80 -3.07
C VAL A 236 1.52 3.56 -3.97
N HIS A 237 0.61 3.40 -4.91
CA HIS A 237 0.61 2.31 -5.88
C HIS A 237 1.30 2.65 -7.22
N ALA A 238 1.93 3.82 -7.34
CA ALA A 238 2.51 4.28 -8.59
C ALA A 238 3.97 4.71 -8.48
N VAL A 239 4.40 5.29 -7.35
CA VAL A 239 5.80 5.71 -7.15
C VAL A 239 6.76 4.53 -7.30
N GLY A 240 7.88 4.76 -7.96
CA GLY A 240 8.85 3.75 -8.36
C GLY A 240 8.51 3.00 -9.65
N MET A 241 7.23 3.00 -10.09
CA MET A 241 6.74 2.15 -11.19
C MET A 241 6.26 2.90 -12.43
N TYR A 242 5.86 4.15 -12.29
CA TYR A 242 5.34 4.99 -13.38
C TYR A 242 6.14 6.27 -13.51
N GLY A 243 6.16 6.82 -14.73
CA GLY A 243 6.92 8.00 -15.07
C GLY A 243 8.39 7.71 -15.44
N PRO A 244 9.04 8.63 -16.12
CA PRO A 244 10.43 8.46 -16.59
C PRO A 244 11.43 8.19 -15.47
N ARG A 245 11.26 8.83 -14.32
CA ARG A 245 12.12 8.66 -13.13
C ARG A 245 11.47 7.82 -12.03
N GLY A 246 10.23 7.35 -12.22
CA GLY A 246 9.47 6.64 -11.20
C GLY A 246 8.75 7.55 -10.20
N GLY A 247 8.44 8.78 -10.59
CA GLY A 247 7.71 9.75 -9.77
C GLY A 247 6.21 9.49 -9.65
N GLY A 248 5.69 8.45 -10.34
CA GLY A 248 4.29 8.09 -10.28
C GLY A 248 3.50 8.44 -11.55
N VAL A 249 2.18 8.35 -11.47
CA VAL A 249 1.28 8.68 -12.59
C VAL A 249 1.34 10.18 -12.90
N THR A 250 1.45 11.02 -11.88
CA THR A 250 1.57 12.47 -12.08
C THR A 250 2.83 12.84 -12.87
N GLU A 251 3.95 12.11 -12.71
CA GLU A 251 5.14 12.30 -13.54
C GLU A 251 4.91 11.76 -14.96
N ARG A 252 4.29 10.58 -15.09
CA ARG A 252 3.96 9.96 -16.39
C ARG A 252 3.16 10.93 -17.27
N ASP A 253 2.16 11.56 -16.67
CA ASP A 253 1.20 12.42 -17.37
C ASP A 253 1.62 13.91 -17.36
N ARG A 254 2.79 14.21 -16.77
CA ARG A 254 3.36 15.57 -16.68
C ARG A 254 2.50 16.54 -15.87
N LEU A 255 1.77 16.05 -14.87
CA LEU A 255 0.84 16.80 -14.03
C LEU A 255 1.38 17.08 -12.61
N ALA A 256 2.58 16.57 -12.26
CA ALA A 256 3.12 16.70 -10.91
C ALA A 256 3.20 18.16 -10.42
N HIS A 257 3.40 19.13 -11.32
CA HIS A 257 3.46 20.55 -10.99
C HIS A 257 2.10 21.12 -10.56
N ARG A 258 0.98 20.53 -10.97
CA ARG A 258 -0.40 20.94 -10.64
C ARG A 258 -0.91 20.35 -9.31
N ILE A 259 -0.14 19.45 -8.69
CA ILE A 259 -0.51 18.81 -7.42
C ILE A 259 0.15 19.55 -6.27
N ASP A 260 -0.59 19.93 -5.23
CA ASP A 260 -0.03 20.61 -4.06
C ASP A 260 0.69 19.66 -3.11
N ILE A 261 0.09 18.49 -2.83
CA ILE A 261 0.64 17.50 -1.91
C ILE A 261 0.58 16.11 -2.56
N ILE A 262 1.74 15.49 -2.70
CA ILE A 262 1.88 14.11 -3.18
C ILE A 262 2.23 13.23 -1.98
N ASN A 263 1.42 12.21 -1.70
CA ASN A 263 1.73 11.15 -0.75
C ASN A 263 2.34 9.95 -1.47
N GLY A 264 3.38 9.36 -0.88
CA GLY A 264 4.03 8.17 -1.42
C GLY A 264 4.52 7.20 -0.35
N THR A 265 4.92 6.02 -0.77
CA THR A 265 5.42 4.96 0.12
C THR A 265 6.82 4.51 -0.25
N LEU A 266 7.58 4.11 0.76
CA LEU A 266 8.87 3.43 0.62
C LEU A 266 8.74 1.91 0.78
N ALA A 267 7.53 1.42 1.14
CA ALA A 267 7.27 0.04 1.51
C ALA A 267 6.75 -0.85 0.37
N LYS A 268 6.65 -0.30 -0.85
CA LYS A 268 6.22 -1.05 -2.04
C LYS A 268 7.33 -1.13 -3.07
N ALA A 269 7.26 -0.39 -4.17
CA ALA A 269 8.27 -0.47 -5.23
C ALA A 269 9.71 -0.23 -4.74
N TYR A 270 9.89 0.63 -3.74
CA TYR A 270 11.22 0.87 -3.14
C TYR A 270 11.69 -0.24 -2.19
N GLY A 271 10.84 -1.19 -1.81
CA GLY A 271 11.20 -2.42 -1.11
C GLY A 271 11.64 -2.28 0.34
N VAL A 272 11.43 -1.12 0.98
CA VAL A 272 11.94 -0.87 2.35
C VAL A 272 10.78 -0.65 3.33
N MET A 273 10.77 0.43 4.08
CA MET A 273 9.72 0.83 5.00
C MET A 273 9.65 2.36 5.05
N GLY A 274 8.45 2.88 5.23
CA GLY A 274 8.21 4.31 5.41
C GLY A 274 7.17 4.86 4.45
N GLY A 275 6.83 6.12 4.66
CA GLY A 275 6.00 6.92 3.79
C GLY A 275 6.48 8.37 3.80
N TYR A 276 5.91 9.17 2.94
CA TYR A 276 6.29 10.58 2.84
C TYR A 276 5.19 11.41 2.20
N ILE A 277 5.27 12.71 2.42
CA ILE A 277 4.62 13.69 1.57
C ILE A 277 5.70 14.51 0.84
N ALA A 278 5.39 14.97 -0.37
CA ALA A 278 6.19 15.96 -1.12
C ALA A 278 5.29 17.14 -1.49
N ALA A 279 5.73 18.36 -1.16
CA ALA A 279 4.95 19.58 -1.30
C ALA A 279 5.88 20.82 -1.33
N ASN A 280 5.28 22.02 -1.30
CA ASN A 280 6.06 23.23 -1.06
C ASN A 280 6.67 23.23 0.36
N ALA A 281 7.73 24.00 0.57
CA ALA A 281 8.50 24.00 1.80
C ALA A 281 7.66 24.43 3.02
N LYS A 282 6.76 25.39 2.86
CA LYS A 282 5.88 25.88 3.94
C LYS A 282 4.86 24.82 4.37
N MET A 283 4.30 24.08 3.42
CA MET A 283 3.37 22.99 3.71
C MET A 283 4.07 21.88 4.52
N CYS A 284 5.23 21.44 4.07
CA CYS A 284 6.03 20.42 4.79
C CYS A 284 6.42 20.92 6.19
N ASP A 285 6.79 22.17 6.34
CA ASP A 285 7.17 22.76 7.64
C ASP A 285 5.97 22.87 8.58
N ALA A 286 4.81 23.29 8.08
CA ALA A 286 3.59 23.37 8.85
C ALA A 286 3.13 21.98 9.32
N ILE A 287 3.08 20.97 8.42
CA ILE A 287 2.74 19.59 8.79
C ILE A 287 3.72 19.04 9.82
N ARG A 288 5.03 19.22 9.62
CA ARG A 288 6.08 18.82 10.57
C ARG A 288 5.85 19.40 11.96
N SER A 289 5.37 20.63 12.04
CA SER A 289 5.22 21.39 13.28
C SER A 289 3.90 21.15 14.00
N TYR A 290 2.84 20.75 13.31
CA TYR A 290 1.49 20.63 13.85
C TYR A 290 0.94 19.19 13.89
N ALA A 291 1.49 18.25 13.10
CA ALA A 291 0.96 16.90 13.00
C ALA A 291 1.40 16.01 14.17
N PRO A 292 0.49 15.59 15.07
CA PRO A 292 0.87 14.72 16.19
C PRO A 292 1.47 13.39 15.75
N GLY A 293 0.98 12.82 14.64
CA GLY A 293 1.50 11.58 14.05
C GLY A 293 2.93 11.69 13.50
N PHE A 294 3.44 12.89 13.32
CA PHE A 294 4.85 13.15 13.02
C PHE A 294 5.66 13.47 14.27
N ILE A 295 5.14 14.38 15.12
CA ILE A 295 5.89 14.93 16.29
C ILE A 295 6.16 13.85 17.33
N PHE A 296 5.14 13.02 17.64
CA PHE A 296 5.16 12.09 18.78
C PHE A 296 5.46 10.65 18.39
N THR A 297 5.87 10.39 17.17
CA THR A 297 6.28 9.05 16.73
C THR A 297 7.79 8.94 16.61
N THR A 298 8.34 7.75 16.93
CA THR A 298 9.75 7.44 16.70
C THR A 298 10.06 7.52 15.20
N SER A 299 11.21 8.09 14.85
CA SER A 299 11.61 8.22 13.44
C SER A 299 12.05 6.87 12.84
N LEU A 300 12.14 6.80 11.52
CA LEU A 300 12.73 5.64 10.84
C LEU A 300 14.16 5.40 11.31
N PRO A 301 14.61 4.15 11.50
CA PRO A 301 16.01 3.85 11.72
C PRO A 301 16.91 4.41 10.59
N PRO A 302 18.11 4.91 10.89
CA PRO A 302 19.03 5.45 9.88
C PRO A 302 19.30 4.47 8.73
N ALA A 303 19.45 3.17 9.03
CA ALA A 303 19.66 2.15 8.02
C ALA A 303 18.49 2.04 7.04
N VAL A 304 17.25 2.12 7.54
CA VAL A 304 16.03 2.11 6.70
C VAL A 304 16.00 3.35 5.80
N ALA A 305 16.30 4.53 6.35
CA ALA A 305 16.34 5.77 5.58
C ALA A 305 17.46 5.74 4.50
N ALA A 306 18.63 5.16 4.83
CA ALA A 306 19.74 4.99 3.89
C ALA A 306 19.38 4.05 2.74
N GLY A 307 18.80 2.88 3.06
CA GLY A 307 18.35 1.92 2.05
C GLY A 307 17.27 2.49 1.14
N ALA A 308 16.32 3.24 1.72
CA ALA A 308 15.27 3.90 0.95
C ALA A 308 15.85 4.98 0.02
N ALA A 309 16.80 5.80 0.48
CA ALA A 309 17.45 6.81 -0.36
C ALA A 309 18.21 6.15 -1.53
N ALA A 310 18.94 5.06 -1.27
CA ALA A 310 19.63 4.30 -2.31
C ALA A 310 18.65 3.68 -3.33
N SER A 311 17.52 3.15 -2.86
CA SER A 311 16.46 2.61 -3.71
C SER A 311 15.84 3.68 -4.62
N VAL A 312 15.48 4.83 -4.06
CA VAL A 312 14.92 5.96 -4.82
C VAL A 312 15.91 6.44 -5.87
N ALA A 313 17.18 6.69 -5.47
CA ALA A 313 18.22 7.15 -6.39
C ALA A 313 18.47 6.14 -7.53
N TYR A 314 18.51 4.85 -7.22
CA TYR A 314 18.69 3.79 -8.23
C TYR A 314 17.50 3.74 -9.21
N LEU A 315 16.26 3.70 -8.70
CA LEU A 315 15.08 3.60 -9.56
C LEU A 315 14.86 4.84 -10.44
N LYS A 316 15.36 6.01 -10.08
CA LYS A 316 15.37 7.18 -10.98
C LYS A 316 16.08 6.89 -12.31
N THR A 317 17.06 5.99 -12.32
CA THR A 317 17.93 5.70 -13.47
C THR A 317 17.79 4.27 -14.01
N ALA A 318 16.82 3.49 -13.52
CA ALA A 318 16.59 2.09 -13.90
C ALA A 318 15.21 1.89 -14.58
N PRO A 319 14.96 2.47 -15.76
CA PRO A 319 13.69 2.32 -16.48
C PRO A 319 13.40 0.87 -16.86
N GLU A 320 14.43 0.05 -17.09
CA GLU A 320 14.31 -1.35 -17.50
C GLU A 320 13.59 -2.21 -16.45
N LEU A 321 13.73 -1.91 -15.15
CA LEU A 321 12.98 -2.61 -14.11
C LEU A 321 11.48 -2.31 -14.20
N ARG A 322 11.13 -1.05 -14.45
CA ARG A 322 9.73 -0.63 -14.63
C ARG A 322 9.12 -1.26 -15.87
N GLU A 323 9.85 -1.26 -16.99
CA GLU A 323 9.42 -1.87 -18.25
C GLU A 323 9.19 -3.38 -18.09
N ARG A 324 10.11 -4.09 -17.44
CA ARG A 324 9.94 -5.52 -17.13
C ARG A 324 8.73 -5.77 -16.24
N HIS A 325 8.52 -4.94 -15.22
CA HIS A 325 7.37 -5.03 -14.33
C HIS A 325 6.04 -4.89 -15.10
N GLN A 326 5.91 -3.85 -15.93
CA GLN A 326 4.71 -3.64 -16.75
C GLN A 326 4.51 -4.77 -17.77
N THR A 327 5.59 -5.28 -18.34
CA THR A 327 5.56 -6.43 -19.26
C THR A 327 5.03 -7.67 -18.55
N GLN A 328 5.51 -8.00 -17.35
CA GLN A 328 5.04 -9.16 -16.61
C GLN A 328 3.57 -9.03 -16.21
N ALA A 329 3.12 -7.84 -15.81
CA ALA A 329 1.72 -7.58 -15.52
C ALA A 329 0.83 -7.79 -16.77
N SER A 330 1.25 -7.28 -17.92
CA SER A 330 0.53 -7.42 -19.17
C SER A 330 0.47 -8.88 -19.65
N ILE A 331 1.57 -9.64 -19.54
CA ILE A 331 1.61 -11.07 -19.87
C ILE A 331 0.63 -11.84 -19.00
N LEU A 332 0.64 -11.61 -17.66
CA LEU A 332 -0.26 -12.32 -16.76
C LEU A 332 -1.72 -12.03 -17.11
N LYS A 333 -2.09 -10.76 -17.29
CA LYS A 333 -3.45 -10.36 -17.68
C LYS A 333 -3.89 -11.05 -18.99
N LEU A 334 -3.05 -11.01 -20.03
CA LEU A 334 -3.35 -11.62 -21.32
C LEU A 334 -3.61 -13.12 -21.16
N ARG A 335 -2.79 -13.82 -20.39
CA ARG A 335 -2.92 -15.27 -20.17
C ARG A 335 -4.17 -15.63 -19.38
N LEU A 336 -4.46 -14.92 -18.29
CA LEU A 336 -5.66 -15.16 -17.50
C LEU A 336 -6.95 -14.82 -18.29
N LYS A 337 -6.94 -13.74 -19.06
CA LYS A 337 -8.03 -13.39 -20.00
C LYS A 337 -8.24 -14.47 -21.05
N GLY A 338 -7.15 -14.97 -21.65
CA GLY A 338 -7.21 -16.04 -22.64
C GLY A 338 -7.83 -17.34 -22.15
N MET A 339 -7.87 -17.57 -20.83
CA MET A 339 -8.57 -18.69 -20.19
C MET A 339 -10.03 -18.36 -19.82
N GLY A 340 -10.52 -17.17 -20.13
CA GLY A 340 -11.86 -16.72 -19.76
C GLY A 340 -12.01 -16.41 -18.27
N LEU A 341 -10.93 -16.13 -17.53
CA LEU A 341 -11.04 -15.74 -16.14
C LEU A 341 -11.53 -14.29 -16.02
N PRO A 342 -12.45 -13.98 -15.07
CA PRO A 342 -13.04 -12.65 -14.93
C PRO A 342 -12.05 -11.69 -14.28
N ILE A 343 -11.13 -11.15 -15.06
CA ILE A 343 -10.19 -10.12 -14.62
C ILE A 343 -10.72 -8.72 -14.86
N ILE A 344 -10.39 -7.81 -13.94
CA ILE A 344 -10.53 -6.38 -14.17
C ILE A 344 -9.22 -5.87 -14.80
N ASP A 345 -9.31 -5.15 -15.90
CA ASP A 345 -8.15 -4.60 -16.60
C ASP A 345 -8.33 -3.13 -16.95
N HIS A 346 -7.81 -2.27 -16.09
CA HIS A 346 -7.78 -0.82 -16.27
C HIS A 346 -6.40 -0.31 -16.75
N GLY A 347 -5.55 -1.20 -17.27
CA GLY A 347 -4.25 -0.83 -17.83
C GLY A 347 -3.12 -0.66 -16.80
N SER A 348 -3.38 -0.76 -15.49
CA SER A 348 -2.32 -0.70 -14.46
C SER A 348 -1.64 -2.06 -14.26
N HIS A 349 -0.65 -2.12 -13.39
CA HIS A 349 0.07 -3.35 -13.04
C HIS A 349 -0.69 -4.31 -12.12
N ILE A 350 -1.80 -3.89 -11.56
CA ILE A 350 -2.64 -4.69 -10.64
C ILE A 350 -3.48 -5.67 -11.46
N VAL A 351 -3.53 -6.93 -11.00
CA VAL A 351 -4.23 -8.01 -11.71
C VAL A 351 -5.29 -8.65 -10.78
N PRO A 352 -6.49 -8.05 -10.68
CA PRO A 352 -7.57 -8.61 -9.87
C PRO A 352 -8.35 -9.65 -10.68
N VAL A 353 -8.57 -10.83 -10.07
CA VAL A 353 -9.42 -11.90 -10.62
C VAL A 353 -10.65 -12.01 -9.72
N ILE A 354 -11.82 -11.68 -10.26
CA ILE A 354 -13.06 -11.64 -9.50
C ILE A 354 -13.57 -13.06 -9.22
N VAL A 355 -13.88 -13.34 -7.97
CA VAL A 355 -14.50 -14.61 -7.52
C VAL A 355 -15.96 -14.38 -7.09
N GLY A 356 -16.25 -13.21 -6.49
CA GLY A 356 -17.61 -12.77 -6.14
C GLY A 356 -18.23 -13.46 -4.93
N ASN A 357 -17.44 -14.24 -4.16
CA ASN A 357 -17.91 -14.91 -2.95
C ASN A 357 -16.76 -15.06 -1.95
N PRO A 358 -16.90 -14.63 -0.68
CA PRO A 358 -15.81 -14.61 0.29
C PRO A 358 -15.31 -16.02 0.67
N VAL A 359 -16.21 -17.00 0.76
CA VAL A 359 -15.86 -18.39 1.10
C VAL A 359 -15.09 -19.04 -0.05
N HIS A 360 -15.56 -18.85 -1.29
CA HIS A 360 -14.87 -19.37 -2.47
C HIS A 360 -13.52 -18.71 -2.67
N THR A 361 -13.40 -17.39 -2.46
CA THR A 361 -12.13 -16.66 -2.58
C THR A 361 -11.10 -17.17 -1.58
N LYS A 362 -11.53 -17.39 -0.33
CA LYS A 362 -10.67 -17.98 0.70
C LYS A 362 -10.25 -19.40 0.33
N LYS A 363 -11.21 -20.25 -0.09
CA LYS A 363 -10.92 -21.63 -0.48
C LYS A 363 -9.93 -21.71 -1.65
N LEU A 364 -10.10 -20.87 -2.68
CA LEU A 364 -9.16 -20.81 -3.80
C LEU A 364 -7.76 -20.40 -3.35
N SER A 365 -7.66 -19.38 -2.49
CA SER A 365 -6.39 -18.95 -1.91
C SER A 365 -5.70 -20.08 -1.14
N ASP A 366 -6.43 -20.80 -0.30
CA ASP A 366 -5.89 -21.92 0.47
C ASP A 366 -5.42 -23.07 -0.43
N MET A 367 -6.23 -23.45 -1.43
CA MET A 367 -5.86 -24.52 -2.37
C MET A 367 -4.65 -24.13 -3.24
N LEU A 368 -4.53 -22.86 -3.66
CA LEU A 368 -3.35 -22.38 -4.35
C LEU A 368 -2.09 -22.52 -3.48
N LEU A 369 -2.19 -22.17 -2.21
CA LEU A 369 -1.08 -22.29 -1.26
C LEU A 369 -0.73 -23.77 -0.98
N GLU A 370 -1.70 -24.56 -0.59
CA GLU A 370 -1.49 -25.95 -0.09
C GLU A 370 -1.07 -26.92 -1.20
N ASN A 371 -1.75 -26.84 -2.37
CA ASN A 371 -1.56 -27.81 -3.45
C ASN A 371 -0.51 -27.41 -4.47
N PHE A 372 -0.35 -26.09 -4.70
CA PHE A 372 0.52 -25.57 -5.76
C PHE A 372 1.71 -24.74 -5.25
N GLY A 373 1.77 -24.45 -3.95
CA GLY A 373 2.79 -23.58 -3.39
C GLY A 373 2.69 -22.14 -3.91
N ILE A 374 1.49 -21.68 -4.25
CA ILE A 374 1.22 -20.34 -4.76
C ILE A 374 0.55 -19.51 -3.68
N TYR A 375 1.24 -18.50 -3.17
CA TYR A 375 0.72 -17.64 -2.11
C TYR A 375 0.10 -16.38 -2.68
N VAL A 376 -1.22 -16.26 -2.53
CA VAL A 376 -2.01 -15.08 -2.82
C VAL A 376 -3.08 -14.89 -1.75
N GLN A 377 -3.26 -13.67 -1.25
CA GLN A 377 -4.27 -13.38 -0.23
C GLN A 377 -5.66 -13.15 -0.85
N PRO A 378 -6.73 -13.68 -0.23
CA PRO A 378 -8.09 -13.35 -0.61
C PRO A 378 -8.41 -11.92 -0.21
N ILE A 379 -9.04 -11.17 -1.09
CA ILE A 379 -9.52 -9.82 -0.83
C ILE A 379 -11.04 -9.86 -0.69
N ASN A 380 -11.52 -9.70 0.55
CA ASN A 380 -12.92 -9.80 0.93
C ASN A 380 -13.41 -8.48 1.55
N PHE A 381 -14.73 -8.38 1.76
CA PHE A 381 -15.32 -7.27 2.54
C PHE A 381 -14.62 -7.15 3.92
N PRO A 382 -14.32 -5.96 4.46
CA PRO A 382 -14.73 -4.63 3.95
C PRO A 382 -13.74 -3.98 2.98
N THR A 383 -12.69 -4.69 2.55
CA THR A 383 -11.68 -4.13 1.63
C THR A 383 -12.27 -3.88 0.23
N VAL A 384 -13.20 -4.72 -0.19
CA VAL A 384 -13.97 -4.57 -1.42
C VAL A 384 -15.46 -4.79 -1.11
N PRO A 385 -16.39 -4.27 -1.93
CA PRO A 385 -17.82 -4.53 -1.76
C PRO A 385 -18.17 -6.03 -1.83
N ARG A 386 -19.22 -6.44 -1.12
CA ARG A 386 -19.75 -7.83 -1.20
C ARG A 386 -20.16 -8.15 -2.64
N GLY A 387 -19.86 -9.37 -3.09
CA GLY A 387 -20.07 -9.81 -4.47
C GLY A 387 -18.96 -9.43 -5.43
N THR A 388 -17.90 -8.76 -4.95
CA THR A 388 -16.74 -8.37 -5.74
C THR A 388 -15.43 -8.90 -5.14
N GLU A 389 -15.53 -9.89 -4.27
CA GLU A 389 -14.37 -10.56 -3.68
C GLU A 389 -13.46 -11.13 -4.76
N ARG A 390 -12.16 -11.06 -4.54
CA ARG A 390 -11.17 -11.33 -5.57
C ARG A 390 -9.85 -11.89 -5.06
N LEU A 391 -9.08 -12.50 -5.95
CA LEU A 391 -7.66 -12.70 -5.79
C LEU A 391 -6.93 -11.57 -6.51
N ARG A 392 -5.99 -10.87 -5.84
CA ARG A 392 -5.21 -9.78 -6.43
C ARG A 392 -3.77 -10.21 -6.61
N PHE A 393 -3.37 -10.45 -7.85
CA PHE A 393 -2.00 -10.79 -8.18
C PHE A 393 -1.16 -9.54 -8.44
N THR A 394 0.08 -9.58 -7.98
CA THR A 394 1.08 -8.52 -8.14
C THR A 394 2.36 -9.11 -8.72
N PRO A 395 2.40 -9.37 -10.04
CA PRO A 395 3.61 -9.84 -10.68
C PRO A 395 4.74 -8.83 -10.53
N SER A 396 5.96 -9.33 -10.43
CA SER A 396 7.18 -8.52 -10.32
C SER A 396 8.15 -8.84 -11.46
N PRO A 397 9.21 -8.05 -11.70
CA PRO A 397 10.21 -8.32 -12.73
C PRO A 397 10.90 -9.69 -12.61
N VAL A 398 10.85 -10.31 -11.44
CA VAL A 398 11.52 -11.58 -11.15
C VAL A 398 10.59 -12.81 -11.22
N HIS A 399 9.28 -12.61 -11.47
CA HIS A 399 8.42 -13.72 -11.84
C HIS A 399 8.71 -14.10 -13.29
N GLY A 400 9.41 -15.23 -13.48
CA GLY A 400 9.81 -15.71 -14.79
C GLY A 400 8.72 -16.52 -15.51
N PRO A 401 9.05 -17.09 -16.69
CA PRO A 401 8.11 -17.90 -17.45
C PRO A 401 7.60 -19.13 -16.69
N ASP A 402 8.43 -19.73 -15.83
CA ASP A 402 8.06 -20.95 -15.08
C ASP A 402 7.04 -20.63 -14.00
N GLU A 403 7.24 -19.54 -13.22
CA GLU A 403 6.27 -19.06 -12.24
C GLU A 403 4.94 -18.69 -12.91
N MET A 404 5.00 -18.01 -14.06
CA MET A 404 3.81 -17.67 -14.85
C MET A 404 3.07 -18.91 -15.32
N ASN A 405 3.79 -19.92 -15.84
CA ASN A 405 3.19 -21.18 -16.30
C ASN A 405 2.50 -21.94 -15.17
N ARG A 406 3.18 -22.05 -14.01
CA ARG A 406 2.63 -22.71 -12.83
C ARG A 406 1.37 -22.01 -12.31
N LEU A 407 1.37 -20.67 -12.21
CA LEU A 407 0.20 -19.92 -11.79
C LEU A 407 -0.97 -20.13 -12.74
N VAL A 408 -0.74 -19.98 -14.04
CA VAL A 408 -1.79 -20.12 -15.07
C VAL A 408 -2.39 -21.51 -15.05
N GLN A 409 -1.57 -22.56 -14.95
CA GLN A 409 -2.02 -23.95 -14.88
C GLN A 409 -2.83 -24.20 -13.58
N ALA A 410 -2.34 -23.73 -12.44
CA ALA A 410 -3.04 -23.88 -11.17
C ALA A 410 -4.41 -23.17 -11.17
N MET A 411 -4.47 -21.97 -11.75
CA MET A 411 -5.71 -21.20 -11.88
C MET A 411 -6.72 -21.91 -12.79
N ASP A 412 -6.28 -22.49 -13.91
CA ASP A 412 -7.15 -23.23 -14.83
C ASP A 412 -7.75 -24.48 -14.16
N GLU A 413 -6.91 -25.24 -13.49
CA GLU A 413 -7.32 -26.45 -12.76
C GLU A 413 -8.33 -26.12 -11.65
N LEU A 414 -8.00 -25.16 -10.78
CA LEU A 414 -8.85 -24.81 -9.64
C LEU A 414 -10.17 -24.15 -10.08
N TRP A 415 -10.14 -23.31 -11.11
CA TRP A 415 -11.35 -22.67 -11.63
C TRP A 415 -12.36 -23.68 -12.16
N SER A 416 -11.87 -24.71 -12.84
CA SER A 416 -12.68 -25.80 -13.34
C SER A 416 -13.21 -26.68 -12.20
N HIS A 417 -12.38 -27.04 -11.21
CA HIS A 417 -12.76 -27.87 -10.05
C HIS A 417 -13.77 -27.20 -9.10
N CYS A 418 -13.66 -25.89 -8.92
CA CYS A 418 -14.55 -25.14 -8.04
C CYS A 418 -15.89 -24.77 -8.71
N ALA A 419 -16.14 -25.22 -9.94
CA ALA A 419 -17.32 -24.89 -10.75
C ALA A 419 -17.61 -23.38 -10.83
N LEU A 420 -16.54 -22.60 -10.93
CA LEU A 420 -16.63 -21.14 -11.05
C LEU A 420 -16.93 -20.76 -12.51
N ASN A 421 -17.77 -19.74 -12.68
CA ASN A 421 -18.11 -19.23 -14.00
C ASN A 421 -16.90 -18.56 -14.65
N ARG A 422 -16.66 -18.85 -15.91
CA ARG A 422 -15.71 -18.10 -16.75
C ARG A 422 -16.44 -16.95 -17.42
N ALA A 423 -15.78 -15.81 -17.58
CA ALA A 423 -16.30 -14.72 -18.41
C ALA A 423 -16.43 -15.25 -19.85
N GLU A 424 -17.52 -14.91 -20.53
CA GLU A 424 -17.62 -15.13 -21.96
C GLU A 424 -16.47 -14.37 -22.63
N LEU A 425 -15.72 -15.07 -23.49
CA LEU A 425 -14.71 -14.42 -24.30
C LEU A 425 -15.44 -13.45 -25.20
N ALA A 426 -15.30 -12.14 -24.93
CA ALA A 426 -15.77 -11.12 -25.84
C ALA A 426 -15.03 -11.30 -27.15
N GLY A 427 -15.77 -11.73 -28.19
CA GLY A 427 -15.25 -11.96 -29.52
C GLY A 427 -14.78 -10.68 -30.21
#